data_b1963e6290756081c97bed0a9edc3fea
#
_entry.id   b1963e6290756081c97bed0a9edc3fea
#
_cell.length_a   1.000
_cell.length_b   1.000
_cell.length_c   1.000
_cell.angle_alpha   90.00
_cell.angle_beta   90.00
_cell.angle_gamma   90.00
#
_symmetry.space_group_name_H-M   'P 1'
#
loop_
_entity.id
_entity.type
_entity.pdbx_description
1 polymer ?
#
loop_
_entity_poly.entity_id
_entity_poly.type
_entity_poly.pdbx_seq_one_letter_code
_entity_poly.pdbx_strand_id
1 'polypeptide(L)'
;MRSATRLLAVLTLLALPVGVRAMGHGHGKPQPIPCPADVAAALAAQCPCAGVVQPDMSTVPWRNHGQYMKCLVHFRNALRKSGCLTAAERQTIASCAARSTCGKNTVLCCHYDLGTCSDPTPGDMVAAGTCSNDPTVACDVSTDCTQSTAGIKPDATACMADGGVVVEGGGSVCAPCPPPPSTTTTTTTLVASTTTTTL
;
A
#
# COMPACT_ATOMS: atom_id res chain seq x y z
N MET A 1 -60.24 4.73 25.92
CA MET A 1 -60.54 3.97 24.68
C MET A 1 -59.67 4.48 23.54
N ARG A 2 -58.61 3.77 23.19
CA ARG A 2 -57.91 3.84 21.90
C ARG A 2 -56.88 2.72 21.84
N SER A 3 -57.17 1.75 20.99
CA SER A 3 -56.43 0.52 20.73
C SER A 3 -55.04 0.76 20.21
N ALA A 4 -54.05 0.09 20.79
CA ALA A 4 -52.70 0.01 20.26
C ALA A 4 -52.56 -1.28 19.42
N THR A 5 -52.46 -1.11 18.11
CA THR A 5 -52.21 -2.20 17.15
C THR A 5 -50.71 -2.50 17.12
N ARG A 6 -50.32 -3.68 17.59
CA ARG A 6 -48.96 -4.21 17.52
C ARG A 6 -48.72 -4.80 16.13
N LEU A 7 -47.84 -4.21 15.35
CA LEU A 7 -47.28 -4.80 14.11
C LEU A 7 -46.11 -5.73 14.50
N LEU A 8 -46.34 -7.05 14.40
CA LEU A 8 -45.28 -8.06 14.43
C LEU A 8 -44.59 -8.10 13.06
N ALA A 9 -43.36 -7.61 12.98
CA ALA A 9 -42.50 -7.83 11.85
C ALA A 9 -41.82 -9.21 11.96
N VAL A 10 -42.25 -10.15 11.14
CA VAL A 10 -41.63 -11.49 11.00
C VAL A 10 -40.38 -11.36 10.20
N LEU A 11 -39.22 -11.44 10.88
CA LEU A 11 -37.91 -11.47 10.26
C LEU A 11 -37.65 -12.91 9.77
N THR A 12 -37.87 -13.18 8.48
CA THR A 12 -37.53 -14.47 7.86
C THR A 12 -36.02 -14.49 7.60
N LEU A 13 -35.26 -15.15 8.46
CA LEU A 13 -33.84 -15.49 8.20
C LEU A 13 -33.78 -16.52 7.09
N LEU A 14 -33.39 -16.10 5.90
CA LEU A 14 -32.96 -16.99 4.81
C LEU A 14 -31.56 -17.55 5.18
N ALA A 15 -31.55 -18.75 5.78
CA ALA A 15 -30.34 -19.53 5.95
C ALA A 15 -29.89 -20.06 4.57
N LEU A 16 -28.90 -19.42 3.98
CA LEU A 16 -28.21 -19.96 2.81
C LEU A 16 -27.34 -21.14 3.28
N PRO A 17 -27.47 -22.32 2.69
CA PRO A 17 -26.59 -23.44 3.01
C PRO A 17 -25.18 -23.10 2.50
N VAL A 18 -24.24 -22.86 3.44
CA VAL A 18 -22.81 -22.85 3.15
C VAL A 18 -22.44 -24.29 2.78
N GLY A 19 -22.43 -24.58 1.49
CA GLY A 19 -21.97 -25.84 0.96
C GLY A 19 -20.50 -26.03 1.23
N VAL A 20 -20.15 -26.74 2.30
CA VAL A 20 -18.81 -27.28 2.53
C VAL A 20 -18.54 -28.28 1.41
N ARG A 21 -17.89 -27.82 0.35
CA ARG A 21 -17.38 -28.71 -0.68
C ARG A 21 -16.25 -29.53 -0.08
N ALA A 22 -16.53 -30.81 0.19
CA ALA A 22 -15.52 -31.80 0.48
C ALA A 22 -14.47 -31.78 -0.65
N MET A 23 -13.19 -31.59 -0.28
CA MET A 23 -12.06 -31.66 -1.19
C MET A 23 -11.92 -33.12 -1.65
N GLY A 24 -12.61 -33.49 -2.72
CA GLY A 24 -12.36 -34.70 -3.46
C GLY A 24 -10.98 -34.61 -4.10
N HIS A 25 -10.09 -35.57 -3.84
CA HIS A 25 -8.80 -35.74 -4.48
C HIS A 25 -8.97 -36.26 -5.95
N GLY A 26 -9.74 -35.52 -6.73
CA GLY A 26 -9.80 -35.76 -8.18
C GLY A 26 -8.64 -35.04 -8.84
N HIS A 27 -7.84 -35.74 -9.66
CA HIS A 27 -6.83 -35.18 -10.57
C HIS A 27 -7.48 -34.34 -11.70
N GLY A 28 -8.45 -33.50 -11.36
CA GLY A 28 -9.01 -32.52 -12.28
C GLY A 28 -7.92 -31.50 -12.66
N LYS A 29 -7.78 -31.22 -13.96
CA LYS A 29 -6.91 -30.11 -14.40
C LYS A 29 -7.29 -28.87 -13.60
N PRO A 30 -6.30 -28.13 -13.03
CA PRO A 30 -6.59 -26.89 -12.33
C PRO A 30 -7.43 -25.98 -13.22
N GLN A 31 -8.60 -25.55 -12.73
CA GLN A 31 -9.41 -24.60 -13.49
C GLN A 31 -8.61 -23.30 -13.67
N PRO A 32 -8.59 -22.74 -14.89
CA PRO A 32 -7.97 -21.44 -15.11
C PRO A 32 -8.60 -20.41 -14.17
N ILE A 33 -7.77 -19.67 -13.46
CA ILE A 33 -8.25 -18.54 -12.68
C ILE A 33 -8.61 -17.39 -13.64
N PRO A 34 -9.68 -16.62 -13.40
CA PRO A 34 -9.96 -15.43 -14.19
C PRO A 34 -8.83 -14.41 -14.04
N CYS A 35 -8.49 -13.73 -15.13
CA CYS A 35 -7.47 -12.69 -15.08
C CYS A 35 -7.95 -11.50 -14.25
N PRO A 36 -7.21 -11.11 -13.21
CA PRO A 36 -7.53 -9.91 -12.44
C PRO A 36 -7.35 -8.66 -13.32
N ALA A 37 -8.19 -7.66 -13.12
CA ALA A 37 -8.06 -6.37 -13.80
C ALA A 37 -6.77 -5.63 -13.38
N ASP A 38 -6.36 -5.80 -12.13
CA ASP A 38 -5.10 -5.31 -11.59
C ASP A 38 -4.32 -6.49 -10.99
N VAL A 39 -3.25 -6.87 -11.68
CA VAL A 39 -2.37 -7.97 -11.26
C VAL A 39 -1.59 -7.62 -10.00
N ALA A 40 -1.16 -6.35 -9.85
CA ALA A 40 -0.38 -5.92 -8.69
C ALA A 40 -1.23 -5.96 -7.42
N ALA A 41 -2.45 -5.44 -7.48
CA ALA A 41 -3.41 -5.50 -6.38
C ALA A 41 -3.78 -6.96 -6.04
N ALA A 42 -3.99 -7.81 -7.04
CA ALA A 42 -4.28 -9.24 -6.82
C ALA A 42 -3.12 -9.98 -6.16
N LEU A 43 -1.87 -9.67 -6.54
CA LEU A 43 -0.67 -10.22 -5.90
C LEU A 43 -0.54 -9.75 -4.45
N ALA A 44 -0.78 -8.47 -4.19
CA ALA A 44 -0.74 -7.90 -2.84
C ALA A 44 -1.82 -8.50 -1.93
N ALA A 45 -3.02 -8.74 -2.45
CA ALA A 45 -4.11 -9.38 -1.73
C ALA A 45 -3.84 -10.86 -1.44
N GLN A 46 -3.26 -11.59 -2.40
CA GLN A 46 -2.97 -13.02 -2.25
C GLN A 46 -1.74 -13.30 -1.40
N CYS A 47 -0.71 -12.44 -1.49
CA CYS A 47 0.55 -12.56 -0.77
C CYS A 47 0.89 -11.22 -0.09
N PRO A 48 0.12 -10.80 0.94
CA PRO A 48 0.36 -9.53 1.62
C PRO A 48 1.77 -9.49 2.23
N CYS A 49 2.42 -8.34 2.17
CA CYS A 49 3.79 -8.20 2.71
C CYS A 49 3.84 -8.46 4.22
N ALA A 50 2.81 -8.07 4.95
CA ALA A 50 2.71 -8.25 6.39
C ALA A 50 2.64 -9.72 6.84
N GLY A 51 2.18 -10.64 5.99
CA GLY A 51 2.04 -12.06 6.34
C GLY A 51 0.84 -12.74 5.71
N VAL A 52 0.55 -13.93 6.19
CA VAL A 52 -0.60 -14.73 5.75
C VAL A 52 -1.83 -14.36 6.56
N VAL A 53 -2.90 -13.95 5.88
CA VAL A 53 -4.19 -13.70 6.52
C VAL A 53 -4.86 -15.03 6.82
N GLN A 54 -5.22 -15.24 8.09
CA GLN A 54 -5.90 -16.44 8.57
C GLN A 54 -7.43 -16.30 8.42
N PRO A 55 -8.20 -17.40 8.50
CA PRO A 55 -9.67 -17.34 8.41
C PRO A 55 -10.34 -16.47 9.50
N ASP A 56 -9.67 -16.28 10.65
CA ASP A 56 -10.10 -15.40 11.75
C ASP A 56 -9.70 -13.93 11.55
N MET A 57 -9.22 -13.58 10.35
CA MET A 57 -8.70 -12.26 9.96
C MET A 57 -7.41 -11.84 10.69
N SER A 58 -6.82 -12.70 11.52
CA SER A 58 -5.48 -12.45 12.06
C SER A 58 -4.42 -12.57 10.96
N THR A 59 -3.31 -11.84 11.12
CA THR A 59 -2.17 -11.92 10.18
C THR A 59 -1.00 -12.60 10.86
N VAL A 60 -0.55 -13.70 10.30
CA VAL A 60 0.66 -14.40 10.74
C VAL A 60 1.83 -13.93 9.86
N PRO A 61 2.85 -13.27 10.45
CA PRO A 61 4.00 -12.79 9.68
C PRO A 61 4.70 -13.92 8.93
N TRP A 62 5.30 -13.60 7.78
CA TRP A 62 6.14 -14.54 7.05
C TRP A 62 7.34 -14.95 7.93
N ARG A 63 7.56 -16.24 8.08
CA ARG A 63 8.71 -16.76 8.83
C ARG A 63 10.05 -16.31 8.23
N ASN A 64 10.10 -16.11 6.91
CA ASN A 64 11.24 -15.59 6.19
C ASN A 64 10.82 -15.15 4.77
N HIS A 65 11.70 -14.43 4.09
CA HIS A 65 11.50 -13.98 2.72
C HIS A 65 11.21 -15.12 1.72
N GLY A 66 11.79 -16.30 1.94
CA GLY A 66 11.57 -17.46 1.09
C GLY A 66 10.12 -17.95 1.10
N GLN A 67 9.41 -17.87 2.22
CA GLN A 67 7.98 -18.19 2.28
C GLN A 67 7.14 -17.18 1.51
N TYR A 68 7.43 -15.89 1.65
CA TYR A 68 6.80 -14.85 0.83
C TYR A 68 7.03 -15.11 -0.67
N MET A 69 8.28 -15.34 -1.08
CA MET A 69 8.63 -15.65 -2.46
C MET A 69 7.92 -16.91 -2.98
N LYS A 70 7.76 -17.94 -2.15
CA LYS A 70 7.02 -19.16 -2.51
C LYS A 70 5.56 -18.86 -2.80
N CYS A 71 4.88 -18.08 -1.95
CA CYS A 71 3.51 -17.63 -2.19
C CYS A 71 3.41 -16.93 -3.54
N LEU A 72 4.23 -15.92 -3.76
CA LEU A 72 4.22 -15.10 -4.97
C LEU A 72 4.50 -15.92 -6.25
N VAL A 73 5.47 -16.82 -6.21
CA VAL A 73 5.80 -17.71 -7.37
C VAL A 73 4.64 -18.62 -7.68
N HIS A 74 3.95 -19.18 -6.67
CA HIS A 74 2.78 -20.02 -6.88
C HIS A 74 1.65 -19.26 -7.59
N PHE A 75 1.29 -18.09 -7.08
CA PHE A 75 0.22 -17.28 -7.65
C PHE A 75 0.58 -16.74 -9.05
N ARG A 76 1.79 -16.24 -9.25
CA ARG A 76 2.31 -15.82 -10.55
C ARG A 76 2.26 -16.96 -11.59
N ASN A 77 2.60 -18.19 -11.18
CA ASN A 77 2.54 -19.34 -12.08
C ASN A 77 1.09 -19.73 -12.42
N ALA A 78 0.14 -19.56 -11.50
CA ALA A 78 -1.28 -19.74 -11.78
C ALA A 78 -1.78 -18.72 -12.81
N LEU A 79 -1.47 -17.44 -12.63
CA LEU A 79 -1.78 -16.36 -13.58
C LEU A 79 -1.16 -16.63 -14.97
N ARG A 80 0.08 -17.10 -15.01
CA ARG A 80 0.73 -17.47 -16.26
C ARG A 80 -0.02 -18.61 -16.99
N LYS A 81 -0.41 -19.66 -16.27
CA LYS A 81 -1.13 -20.80 -16.85
C LYS A 81 -2.48 -20.39 -17.42
N SER A 82 -3.11 -19.36 -16.84
CA SER A 82 -4.36 -18.78 -17.33
C SER A 82 -4.16 -17.75 -18.45
N GLY A 83 -2.92 -17.50 -18.88
CA GLY A 83 -2.62 -16.52 -19.94
C GLY A 83 -2.70 -15.05 -19.50
N CYS A 84 -2.78 -14.77 -18.18
CA CYS A 84 -2.94 -13.44 -17.63
C CYS A 84 -1.65 -12.61 -17.55
N LEU A 85 -0.49 -13.21 -17.84
CA LEU A 85 0.82 -12.54 -17.71
C LEU A 85 1.68 -12.76 -18.95
N THR A 86 2.25 -11.68 -19.45
CA THR A 86 3.33 -11.70 -20.44
C THR A 86 4.66 -12.19 -19.82
N ALA A 87 5.65 -12.45 -20.67
CA ALA A 87 6.99 -12.81 -20.20
C ALA A 87 7.67 -11.63 -19.43
N ALA A 88 7.50 -10.38 -19.92
CA ALA A 88 8.05 -9.19 -19.31
C ALA A 88 7.45 -8.93 -17.91
N GLU A 89 6.12 -8.98 -17.78
CA GLU A 89 5.44 -8.81 -16.49
C GLU A 89 5.88 -9.85 -15.45
N ARG A 90 6.06 -11.09 -15.86
CA ARG A 90 6.55 -12.15 -14.98
C ARG A 90 7.95 -11.87 -14.43
N GLN A 91 8.83 -11.32 -15.28
CA GLN A 91 10.18 -10.95 -14.87
C GLN A 91 10.15 -9.74 -13.93
N THR A 92 9.36 -8.73 -14.24
CA THR A 92 9.17 -7.55 -13.37
C THR A 92 8.65 -7.94 -12.00
N ILE A 93 7.58 -8.75 -11.93
CA ILE A 93 7.03 -9.25 -10.67
C ILE A 93 8.10 -9.98 -9.84
N ALA A 94 8.89 -10.86 -10.48
CA ALA A 94 9.94 -11.60 -9.78
C ALA A 94 11.05 -10.69 -9.24
N SER A 95 11.50 -9.72 -10.04
CA SER A 95 12.57 -8.80 -9.65
C SER A 95 12.11 -7.84 -8.53
N CYS A 96 10.87 -7.37 -8.58
CA CYS A 96 10.28 -6.52 -7.55
C CYS A 96 10.10 -7.27 -6.23
N ALA A 97 9.63 -8.52 -6.29
CA ALA A 97 9.49 -9.36 -5.10
C ALA A 97 10.82 -9.70 -4.45
N ALA A 98 11.85 -10.01 -5.22
CA ALA A 98 13.20 -10.27 -4.70
C ALA A 98 13.78 -9.03 -3.97
N ARG A 99 13.41 -7.82 -4.42
CA ARG A 99 13.79 -6.53 -3.84
C ARG A 99 12.71 -5.97 -2.91
N SER A 100 11.95 -6.83 -2.23
CA SER A 100 10.98 -6.43 -1.20
C SER A 100 11.55 -6.69 0.20
N THR A 101 10.96 -6.02 1.19
CA THR A 101 11.24 -6.24 2.62
C THR A 101 10.36 -7.35 3.21
N CYS A 102 9.40 -7.88 2.45
CA CYS A 102 8.43 -8.87 2.91
C CYS A 102 9.11 -10.14 3.45
N GLY A 103 8.88 -10.46 4.71
CA GLY A 103 9.52 -11.58 5.41
C GLY A 103 11.03 -11.39 5.67
N LYS A 104 11.52 -10.15 5.68
CA LYS A 104 12.88 -9.76 6.07
C LYS A 104 12.86 -8.84 7.30
N ASN A 105 13.97 -8.80 8.03
CA ASN A 105 14.17 -7.82 9.11
C ASN A 105 14.80 -6.53 8.57
N THR A 106 14.27 -6.03 7.46
CA THR A 106 14.71 -4.80 6.80
C THR A 106 13.52 -3.90 6.58
N VAL A 107 13.75 -2.61 6.41
CA VAL A 107 12.70 -1.62 6.17
C VAL A 107 12.76 -1.07 4.75
N LEU A 108 11.59 -0.72 4.21
CA LEU A 108 11.49 0.07 3.00
C LEU A 108 11.66 1.53 3.40
N CYS A 109 12.61 2.21 2.77
CA CYS A 109 12.98 3.59 3.03
C CYS A 109 12.68 4.42 1.79
N CYS A 110 11.89 5.46 1.93
CA CYS A 110 11.57 6.41 0.88
C CYS A 110 12.31 7.72 1.09
N HIS A 111 13.01 8.19 0.05
CA HIS A 111 13.62 9.51 0.01
C HIS A 111 12.78 10.39 -0.91
N TYR A 112 12.53 11.62 -0.48
CA TYR A 112 11.76 12.60 -1.24
C TYR A 112 12.65 13.76 -1.64
N ASP A 113 12.65 14.07 -2.92
CA ASP A 113 13.21 15.30 -3.47
C ASP A 113 12.05 16.27 -3.71
N LEU A 114 11.96 17.27 -2.85
CA LEU A 114 10.89 18.26 -2.87
C LEU A 114 11.32 19.44 -3.74
N GLY A 115 10.99 19.39 -5.03
CA GLY A 115 11.19 20.51 -5.93
C GLY A 115 10.19 21.65 -5.67
N THR A 116 10.46 22.80 -6.27
CA THR A 116 9.54 23.94 -6.32
C THR A 116 9.01 24.12 -7.73
N CYS A 117 7.75 24.51 -7.87
CA CYS A 117 7.15 24.86 -9.15
C CYS A 117 7.37 26.32 -9.45
N SER A 118 7.75 26.63 -10.71
CA SER A 118 7.93 27.99 -11.19
C SER A 118 6.66 28.58 -11.84
N ASP A 119 5.49 27.97 -11.61
CA ASP A 119 4.24 28.46 -12.17
C ASP A 119 3.90 29.86 -11.63
N PRO A 120 3.59 30.85 -12.51
CA PRO A 120 3.23 32.20 -12.08
C PRO A 120 1.81 32.28 -11.45
N THR A 121 0.95 31.30 -11.70
CA THR A 121 -0.44 31.25 -11.21
C THR A 121 -0.77 29.88 -10.56
N PRO A 122 -0.06 29.49 -9.48
CA PRO A 122 -0.18 28.17 -8.91
C PRO A 122 -1.61 27.90 -8.41
N GLY A 123 -2.14 26.73 -8.75
CA GLY A 123 -3.46 26.26 -8.33
C GLY A 123 -4.60 26.56 -9.31
N ASP A 124 -4.32 27.05 -10.51
CA ASP A 124 -5.33 27.23 -11.57
C ASP A 124 -5.59 25.95 -12.39
N MET A 125 -4.92 24.85 -12.07
CA MET A 125 -4.96 23.55 -12.74
C MET A 125 -4.37 23.56 -14.16
N VAL A 126 -3.59 24.57 -14.51
CA VAL A 126 -2.86 24.67 -15.77
C VAL A 126 -1.37 24.53 -15.48
N ALA A 127 -0.77 23.40 -15.85
CA ALA A 127 0.65 23.14 -15.59
C ALA A 127 1.52 24.00 -16.52
N ALA A 128 1.67 25.29 -16.22
CA ALA A 128 2.44 26.28 -16.98
C ALA A 128 3.87 26.46 -16.46
N GLY A 129 4.18 25.96 -15.25
CA GLY A 129 5.48 25.98 -14.64
C GLY A 129 6.36 24.77 -14.95
N THR A 130 7.59 24.80 -14.47
CA THR A 130 8.52 23.66 -14.50
C THR A 130 9.11 23.41 -13.12
N CYS A 131 9.41 22.15 -12.81
CA CYS A 131 9.98 21.76 -11.53
C CYS A 131 11.46 22.10 -11.42
N SER A 132 11.89 22.64 -10.26
CA SER A 132 13.29 22.99 -10.02
C SER A 132 14.24 21.79 -9.99
N ASN A 133 13.73 20.62 -9.58
CA ASN A 133 14.48 19.36 -9.51
C ASN A 133 14.41 18.53 -10.81
N ASP A 134 13.46 18.82 -11.71
CA ASP A 134 13.37 18.23 -13.03
C ASP A 134 12.68 19.19 -14.01
N PRO A 135 13.42 19.98 -14.80
CA PRO A 135 12.86 20.97 -15.70
C PRO A 135 12.05 20.38 -16.87
N THR A 136 12.03 19.05 -17.04
CA THR A 136 11.20 18.38 -18.04
C THR A 136 9.80 18.06 -17.53
N VAL A 137 9.55 18.20 -16.22
CA VAL A 137 8.25 17.97 -15.58
C VAL A 137 7.52 19.32 -15.50
N ALA A 138 6.38 19.39 -16.17
CA ALA A 138 5.46 20.52 -16.05
C ALA A 138 4.71 20.44 -14.71
N CYS A 139 4.44 21.57 -14.10
CA CYS A 139 3.78 21.66 -12.80
C CYS A 139 2.85 22.87 -12.70
N ASP A 140 1.82 22.75 -11.85
CA ASP A 140 0.95 23.85 -11.41
C ASP A 140 1.32 24.25 -9.97
N VAL A 141 1.57 23.25 -9.12
CA VAL A 141 1.94 23.47 -7.72
C VAL A 141 3.21 22.69 -7.34
N SER A 142 3.90 23.11 -6.27
CA SER A 142 5.16 22.46 -5.86
C SER A 142 5.03 20.99 -5.48
N THR A 143 3.83 20.52 -5.12
CA THR A 143 3.58 19.10 -4.86
C THR A 143 3.76 18.23 -6.10
N ASP A 144 3.57 18.80 -7.31
CA ASP A 144 3.75 18.09 -8.58
C ASP A 144 5.25 17.80 -8.84
N CYS A 145 6.13 18.57 -8.19
CA CYS A 145 7.59 18.44 -8.28
C CYS A 145 8.18 17.44 -7.28
N THR A 146 7.33 16.75 -6.50
CA THR A 146 7.82 15.75 -5.56
C THR A 146 8.26 14.50 -6.28
N GLN A 147 9.54 14.21 -6.27
CA GLN A 147 10.09 12.94 -6.71
C GLN A 147 10.39 12.05 -5.51
N SER A 148 10.27 10.74 -5.70
CA SER A 148 10.59 9.80 -4.64
C SER A 148 11.39 8.62 -5.14
N THR A 149 12.34 8.15 -4.32
CA THR A 149 13.11 6.94 -4.57
C THR A 149 12.97 5.99 -3.38
N ALA A 150 12.75 4.71 -3.70
CA ALA A 150 12.62 3.67 -2.69
C ALA A 150 13.91 2.86 -2.57
N GLY A 151 14.37 2.62 -1.35
CA GLY A 151 15.51 1.78 -1.04
C GLY A 151 15.22 0.81 0.11
N ILE A 152 16.06 -0.20 0.27
CA ILE A 152 15.99 -1.11 1.42
C ILE A 152 17.11 -0.77 2.38
N LYS A 153 16.78 -0.55 3.65
CA LYS A 153 17.73 -0.29 4.73
C LYS A 153 17.65 -1.40 5.79
N PRO A 154 18.76 -1.65 6.53
CA PRO A 154 18.77 -2.68 7.55
C PRO A 154 17.74 -2.45 8.65
N ASP A 155 17.47 -1.20 9.01
CA ASP A 155 16.53 -0.80 10.06
C ASP A 155 16.05 0.65 9.89
N ALA A 156 15.14 1.06 10.76
CA ALA A 156 14.58 2.40 10.75
C ALA A 156 15.63 3.49 11.06
N THR A 157 16.58 3.21 11.92
CA THR A 157 17.64 4.17 12.30
C THR A 157 18.52 4.49 11.10
N ALA A 158 18.91 3.48 10.32
CA ALA A 158 19.69 3.64 9.10
C ALA A 158 18.92 4.42 8.02
N CYS A 159 17.59 4.22 7.91
CA CYS A 159 16.73 4.98 7.00
C CYS A 159 16.68 6.47 7.39
N MET A 160 16.42 6.76 8.65
CA MET A 160 16.33 8.14 9.17
C MET A 160 17.69 8.86 9.13
N ALA A 161 18.79 8.16 9.42
CA ALA A 161 20.14 8.73 9.33
C ALA A 161 20.50 9.15 7.90
N ASP A 162 19.91 8.51 6.91
CA ASP A 162 20.07 8.80 5.48
C ASP A 162 19.04 9.82 4.96
N GLY A 163 18.25 10.43 5.86
CA GLY A 163 17.23 11.42 5.52
C GLY A 163 15.96 10.84 4.89
N GLY A 164 15.76 9.54 4.99
CA GLY A 164 14.59 8.88 4.45
C GLY A 164 13.45 8.72 5.47
N VAL A 165 12.30 8.32 4.96
CA VAL A 165 11.08 8.00 5.74
C VAL A 165 10.82 6.50 5.64
N VAL A 166 10.62 5.86 6.80
CA VAL A 166 10.29 4.43 6.86
C VAL A 166 8.85 4.21 6.42
N VAL A 167 8.64 3.27 5.49
CA VAL A 167 7.31 2.83 5.08
C VAL A 167 6.85 1.72 6.01
N GLU A 168 5.78 1.98 6.76
CA GLU A 168 5.18 0.99 7.66
C GLU A 168 4.62 -0.20 6.87
N GLY A 169 4.69 -1.40 7.47
CA GLY A 169 4.22 -2.63 6.83
C GLY A 169 5.15 -3.18 5.74
N GLY A 170 6.25 -2.48 5.46
CA GLY A 170 7.21 -2.90 4.43
C GLY A 170 6.67 -2.76 3.01
N GLY A 171 7.36 -3.36 2.05
CA GLY A 171 6.96 -3.30 0.65
C GLY A 171 8.07 -3.66 -0.32
N SER A 172 7.87 -3.32 -1.57
CA SER A 172 8.83 -3.48 -2.66
C SER A 172 9.35 -2.13 -3.13
N VAL A 173 10.62 -2.06 -3.50
CA VAL A 173 11.21 -0.87 -4.15
C VAL A 173 10.58 -0.54 -5.51
N CYS A 174 9.76 -1.43 -6.05
CA CYS A 174 9.02 -1.18 -7.29
C CYS A 174 7.63 -0.55 -7.05
N ALA A 175 7.18 -0.50 -5.80
CA ALA A 175 5.98 0.25 -5.44
C ALA A 175 6.34 1.75 -5.32
N PRO A 176 5.45 2.65 -5.74
CA PRO A 176 5.66 4.07 -5.48
C PRO A 176 5.74 4.32 -3.97
N CYS A 177 6.60 5.22 -3.57
CA CYS A 177 6.59 5.70 -2.20
C CYS A 177 5.24 6.37 -1.90
N PRO A 178 4.69 6.20 -0.68
CA PRO A 178 3.53 6.97 -0.26
C PRO A 178 3.85 8.47 -0.34
N PRO A 179 2.85 9.36 -0.42
CA PRO A 179 3.12 10.80 -0.37
C PRO A 179 3.90 11.14 0.92
N PRO A 180 4.78 12.17 0.88
CA PRO A 180 5.54 12.56 2.06
C PRO A 180 4.57 12.92 3.20
N PRO A 181 4.93 12.62 4.45
CA PRO A 181 4.11 13.00 5.59
C PRO A 181 3.92 14.53 5.59
N SER A 182 2.67 14.97 5.66
CA SER A 182 2.36 16.40 5.78
C SER A 182 3.00 16.95 7.07
N THR A 183 3.98 17.84 6.93
CA THR A 183 4.53 18.56 8.07
C THR A 183 3.47 19.54 8.55
N THR A 184 2.61 19.11 9.46
CA THR A 184 1.74 20.01 10.21
C THR A 184 2.66 20.81 11.12
N THR A 185 3.03 22.03 10.69
CA THR A 185 3.77 22.96 11.53
C THR A 185 2.84 23.38 12.66
N THR A 186 2.93 22.68 13.80
CA THR A 186 2.26 23.13 15.03
C THR A 186 2.99 24.40 15.51
N THR A 187 2.48 25.55 15.10
CA THR A 187 2.94 26.82 15.64
C THR A 187 2.50 26.87 17.10
N THR A 188 3.39 26.44 18.00
CA THR A 188 3.20 26.62 19.44
C THR A 188 3.34 28.12 19.74
N THR A 189 2.22 28.83 19.78
CA THR A 189 2.18 30.21 20.27
C THR A 189 2.50 30.18 21.75
N LEU A 190 3.74 30.49 22.10
CA LEU A 190 4.15 30.75 23.48
C LEU A 190 3.39 31.99 23.99
N VAL A 191 2.30 31.77 24.72
CA VAL A 191 1.63 32.84 25.47
C VAL A 191 2.55 33.21 26.60
N ALA A 192 3.24 34.36 26.46
CA ALA A 192 4.03 34.94 27.52
C ALA A 192 3.09 35.37 28.65
N SER A 193 3.07 34.63 29.76
CA SER A 193 2.38 35.00 30.98
C SER A 193 3.13 36.17 31.63
N THR A 194 2.65 37.40 31.49
CA THR A 194 3.11 38.57 32.24
C THR A 194 2.56 38.51 33.65
N THR A 195 3.39 38.12 34.61
CA THR A 195 3.07 38.21 36.04
C THR A 195 3.22 39.67 36.48
N THR A 196 2.11 40.37 36.67
CA THR A 196 2.11 41.72 37.28
C THR A 196 2.20 41.56 38.78
N THR A 197 3.35 41.89 39.38
CA THR A 197 3.52 42.02 40.83
C THR A 197 3.12 43.42 41.23
N THR A 198 2.01 43.55 41.98
CA THR A 198 1.59 44.81 42.62
C THR A 198 2.22 44.87 44.02
N LEU A 199 3.00 45.92 44.30
CA LEU A 199 3.52 46.30 45.64
C LEU A 199 2.45 47.05 46.44
#